data_749b62d64ae1ead2045cdf136baca436
#
_entry.id   749b62d64ae1ead2045cdf136baca436
#
_cell.length_a   1.000
_cell.length_b   1.000
_cell.length_c   1.000
_cell.angle_alpha   90.00
_cell.angle_beta   90.00
_cell.angle_gamma   90.00
#
_symmetry.space_group_name_H-M   'P 1'
#
loop_
_entity.id
_entity.type
_entity.pdbx_description
1 polymer ?
#
loop_
_entity_poly.entity_id
_entity_poly.type
_entity_poly.pdbx_seq_one_letter_code
_entity_poly.pdbx_strand_id
1 'polypeptide(L)'
;MRLLCASLCLVATTLPAWAAGPQGKAQTPKKETRTTAGQQNLSSGEHLLLADRLEIKSRLSKEKKRREADLQAKKQQEDLEDPASEIYGESSWGSYVNPFAGMSVNIPDRQDIDLQEFVMPISTRQVTSNYGFRHSFGRMHYGVDLKLSTGDTVRAAFSGKVRIKSYEGRGYGNYVVIRHPNGLETVYGHMSRSIVREGTIVRAGDPVGLGGSTGRSTGPHLHFEARFMGIPIDPSDLFDFQAGVPRFDVFAFVKGAYRTPRSVAVANAVAKPKKSGEANEEQFKTHRIKRGDTLRSIASQYGVSVSKLCHTNGLSSRAKLSTGRTIRIPS
;
A
#
# COMPACT_ATOMS: atom_id res chain seq x y z
N MET A 1 8.97 -26.00 47.71
CA MET A 1 8.12 -25.85 48.94
C MET A 1 7.54 -24.45 48.92
N ARG A 2 6.29 -24.37 48.71
CA ARG A 2 5.17 -23.50 49.10
C ARG A 2 4.19 -23.34 47.96
N LEU A 3 3.10 -24.09 48.08
CA LEU A 3 1.79 -23.93 47.47
C LEU A 3 1.11 -22.65 48.01
N LEU A 4 0.23 -22.09 47.22
CA LEU A 4 -1.03 -21.39 47.65
C LEU A 4 -1.81 -21.07 46.38
N CYS A 5 -2.80 -21.83 46.08
CA CYS A 5 -4.22 -21.78 46.45
C CYS A 5 -5.01 -20.83 45.57
N ALA A 6 -5.83 -21.45 44.77
CA ALA A 6 -6.95 -20.89 44.01
C ALA A 6 -8.08 -20.42 44.95
N SER A 7 -8.77 -19.35 44.56
CA SER A 7 -10.11 -19.05 45.09
C SER A 7 -11.06 -18.76 43.95
N LEU A 8 -11.95 -19.73 43.75
CA LEU A 8 -13.11 -19.66 42.90
C LEU A 8 -14.25 -18.98 43.72
N CYS A 9 -14.73 -17.83 43.26
CA CYS A 9 -15.98 -17.25 43.78
C CYS A 9 -17.12 -17.53 42.79
N LEU A 10 -17.98 -18.49 43.15
CA LEU A 10 -19.28 -18.70 42.55
C LEU A 10 -20.27 -17.69 43.15
N VAL A 11 -20.89 -16.87 42.31
CA VAL A 11 -22.07 -16.06 42.70
C VAL A 11 -23.30 -16.68 42.05
N ALA A 12 -24.14 -17.30 42.86
CA ALA A 12 -25.45 -17.78 42.50
C ALA A 12 -26.44 -16.63 42.62
N THR A 13 -27.16 -16.28 41.55
CA THR A 13 -28.28 -15.35 41.58
C THR A 13 -29.60 -16.14 41.45
N THR A 14 -30.41 -16.05 42.49
CA THR A 14 -31.75 -16.63 42.65
C THR A 14 -32.79 -15.80 41.88
N LEU A 15 -33.66 -16.50 41.14
CA LEU A 15 -34.88 -15.97 40.53
C LEU A 15 -36.01 -15.88 41.55
N PRO A 16 -36.86 -14.84 41.54
CA PRO A 16 -38.10 -14.86 42.29
C PRO A 16 -39.28 -15.41 41.45
N ALA A 17 -40.11 -16.16 42.15
CA ALA A 17 -41.30 -16.81 41.66
C ALA A 17 -42.42 -15.78 41.36
N TRP A 18 -43.22 -16.08 40.35
CA TRP A 18 -44.37 -15.31 39.92
C TRP A 18 -45.63 -15.87 40.58
N ALA A 19 -46.40 -14.97 41.24
CA ALA A 19 -47.70 -15.28 41.85
C ALA A 19 -48.85 -14.95 40.90
N ALA A 20 -49.78 -15.88 40.79
CA ALA A 20 -51.03 -15.79 40.04
C ALA A 20 -52.10 -15.06 40.82
N GLY A 21 -52.96 -14.30 40.17
CA GLY A 21 -54.22 -13.82 40.74
C GLY A 21 -55.14 -13.16 39.74
N PRO A 22 -56.42 -12.85 39.99
CA PRO A 22 -57.50 -13.74 39.66
C PRO A 22 -58.39 -13.24 38.48
N GLN A 23 -59.25 -14.14 38.01
CA GLN A 23 -60.19 -13.98 36.91
C GLN A 23 -61.31 -12.97 37.22
N GLY A 24 -61.63 -12.09 36.27
CA GLY A 24 -62.79 -11.17 36.30
C GLY A 24 -63.71 -11.34 35.08
N LYS A 25 -64.91 -11.47 35.31
CA LYS A 25 -66.13 -11.88 34.55
C LYS A 25 -66.32 -11.18 33.18
N ALA A 26 -66.85 -11.97 32.24
CA ALA A 26 -67.43 -11.58 30.97
C ALA A 26 -68.63 -10.62 31.09
N GLN A 27 -68.67 -9.61 30.22
CA GLN A 27 -69.93 -8.87 29.91
C GLN A 27 -70.07 -8.77 28.39
N THR A 28 -71.31 -9.07 27.96
CA THR A 28 -71.83 -9.14 26.60
C THR A 28 -71.94 -7.75 25.91
N PRO A 29 -71.98 -7.67 24.58
CA PRO A 29 -71.80 -6.43 23.85
C PRO A 29 -73.11 -5.67 23.63
N LYS A 30 -73.09 -4.36 23.81
CA LYS A 30 -74.08 -3.43 23.28
C LYS A 30 -73.69 -2.97 21.86
N LYS A 31 -74.69 -3.13 20.98
CA LYS A 31 -74.75 -2.71 19.60
C LYS A 31 -74.69 -1.16 19.53
N GLU A 32 -73.67 -0.55 18.98
CA GLU A 32 -73.70 0.87 18.65
C GLU A 32 -73.29 1.13 17.18
N THR A 33 -74.00 2.06 16.64
CA THR A 33 -74.20 2.53 15.31
C THR A 33 -72.86 2.95 14.60
N ARG A 34 -72.81 2.51 13.40
CA ARG A 34 -71.75 2.83 12.36
C ARG A 34 -71.78 4.32 12.05
N THR A 35 -70.73 5.05 12.42
CA THR A 35 -70.47 6.40 11.93
C THR A 35 -69.11 6.37 11.20
N THR A 36 -69.12 6.87 9.99
CA THR A 36 -68.03 6.96 9.04
C THR A 36 -66.90 7.89 9.52
N ALA A 37 -65.93 7.33 10.27
CA ALA A 37 -64.68 8.01 10.66
C ALA A 37 -63.50 7.03 10.58
N GLY A 38 -63.42 6.23 9.52
CA GLY A 38 -62.44 5.16 9.40
C GLY A 38 -61.39 5.29 8.30
N GLN A 39 -61.27 6.45 7.64
CA GLN A 39 -60.34 6.55 6.50
C GLN A 39 -59.08 7.45 6.70
N GLN A 40 -58.96 8.13 7.86
CA GLN A 40 -57.78 9.02 8.08
C GLN A 40 -56.70 8.43 9.00
N ASN A 41 -56.92 7.32 9.70
CA ASN A 41 -55.93 6.76 10.64
C ASN A 41 -55.04 5.64 10.08
N LEU A 42 -55.31 5.12 8.89
CA LEU A 42 -54.48 4.10 8.26
C LEU A 42 -53.20 4.70 7.65
N SER A 43 -53.25 5.94 7.20
CA SER A 43 -52.05 6.60 6.60
C SER A 43 -50.98 6.98 7.63
N SER A 44 -51.37 7.30 8.87
CA SER A 44 -50.45 7.68 9.94
C SER A 44 -49.66 6.49 10.47
N GLY A 45 -50.29 5.31 10.60
CA GLY A 45 -49.62 4.09 11.05
C GLY A 45 -48.63 3.53 10.04
N GLU A 46 -48.97 3.58 8.74
CA GLU A 46 -48.05 3.15 7.70
C GLU A 46 -46.83 4.09 7.54
N HIS A 47 -47.02 5.39 7.73
CA HIS A 47 -45.90 6.38 7.73
C HIS A 47 -44.98 6.17 8.94
N LEU A 48 -45.50 5.86 10.13
CA LEU A 48 -44.69 5.54 11.32
C LEU A 48 -43.87 4.27 11.08
N LEU A 49 -44.50 3.20 10.57
CA LEU A 49 -43.82 1.93 10.24
C LEU A 49 -42.74 2.11 9.14
N LEU A 50 -42.96 3.01 8.21
CA LEU A 50 -41.98 3.30 7.16
C LEU A 50 -40.76 4.10 7.71
N ALA A 51 -41.00 5.08 8.59
CA ALA A 51 -39.95 5.84 9.27
C ALA A 51 -39.09 4.92 10.14
N ASP A 52 -39.70 4.05 10.94
CA ASP A 52 -38.99 3.07 11.77
C ASP A 52 -38.12 2.11 10.91
N ARG A 53 -38.69 1.61 9.80
CA ARG A 53 -37.95 0.77 8.85
C ARG A 53 -36.74 1.49 8.25
N LEU A 54 -36.85 2.76 7.88
CA LEU A 54 -35.77 3.59 7.35
C LEU A 54 -34.72 3.84 8.42
N GLU A 55 -35.13 4.10 9.66
CA GLU A 55 -34.19 4.28 10.76
C GLU A 55 -33.41 3.00 11.07
N ILE A 56 -34.09 1.85 11.16
CA ILE A 56 -33.43 0.55 11.33
C ILE A 56 -32.48 0.26 10.19
N LYS A 57 -32.88 0.49 8.94
CA LYS A 57 -32.01 0.32 7.77
C LYS A 57 -30.78 1.24 7.83
N SER A 58 -30.95 2.48 8.27
CA SER A 58 -29.86 3.44 8.46
C SER A 58 -28.88 2.98 9.55
N ARG A 59 -29.41 2.51 10.70
CA ARG A 59 -28.60 1.97 11.81
C ARG A 59 -27.82 0.74 11.37
N LEU A 60 -28.45 -0.22 10.69
CA LEU A 60 -27.80 -1.42 10.17
C LEU A 60 -26.72 -1.09 9.13
N SER A 61 -26.97 -0.11 8.27
CA SER A 61 -25.98 0.36 7.29
C SER A 61 -24.77 1.00 7.97
N LYS A 62 -24.97 1.83 9.00
CA LYS A 62 -23.89 2.43 9.79
C LYS A 62 -23.09 1.36 10.53
N GLU A 63 -23.76 0.40 11.15
CA GLU A 63 -23.10 -0.69 11.86
C GLU A 63 -22.29 -1.59 10.92
N LYS A 64 -22.83 -1.92 9.73
CA LYS A 64 -22.10 -2.66 8.70
C LYS A 64 -20.83 -1.93 8.28
N LYS A 65 -20.90 -0.62 7.98
CA LYS A 65 -19.74 0.20 7.62
C LYS A 65 -18.70 0.25 8.74
N ARG A 66 -19.15 0.34 10.00
CA ARG A 66 -18.24 0.31 11.15
C ARG A 66 -17.52 -1.03 11.27
N ARG A 67 -18.23 -2.15 11.16
CA ARG A 67 -17.63 -3.50 11.19
C ARG A 67 -16.63 -3.71 10.04
N GLU A 68 -16.96 -3.24 8.84
CA GLU A 68 -16.05 -3.28 7.68
C GLU A 68 -14.78 -2.44 7.92
N ALA A 69 -14.93 -1.25 8.49
CA ALA A 69 -13.79 -0.40 8.84
C ALA A 69 -12.92 -1.02 9.95
N ASP A 70 -13.52 -1.59 10.98
CA ASP A 70 -12.80 -2.27 12.07
C ASP A 70 -12.05 -3.50 11.56
N LEU A 71 -12.65 -4.29 10.65
CA LEU A 71 -12.01 -5.44 10.02
C LEU A 71 -10.84 -4.99 9.12
N GLN A 72 -11.03 -3.93 8.36
CA GLN A 72 -9.99 -3.37 7.50
C GLN A 72 -8.82 -2.82 8.32
N ALA A 73 -9.09 -2.11 9.41
CA ALA A 73 -8.07 -1.62 10.33
C ALA A 73 -7.27 -2.76 10.96
N LYS A 74 -7.95 -3.85 11.38
CA LYS A 74 -7.30 -5.04 11.92
C LYS A 74 -6.39 -5.70 10.89
N LYS A 75 -6.87 -5.88 9.65
CA LYS A 75 -6.05 -6.43 8.57
C LYS A 75 -4.82 -5.57 8.28
N GLN A 76 -4.99 -4.24 8.21
CA GLN A 76 -3.85 -3.32 8.04
C GLN A 76 -2.81 -3.45 9.15
N GLN A 77 -3.25 -3.66 10.40
CA GLN A 77 -2.34 -3.86 11.52
C GLN A 77 -1.59 -5.20 11.40
N GLU A 78 -2.28 -6.28 11.02
CA GLU A 78 -1.67 -7.59 10.77
C GLU A 78 -0.65 -7.52 9.63
N ASP A 79 -0.98 -6.84 8.52
CA ASP A 79 -0.09 -6.63 7.37
C ASP A 79 1.16 -5.83 7.76
N LEU A 80 1.08 -4.94 8.76
CA LEU A 80 2.24 -4.20 9.26
C LEU A 80 3.08 -5.00 10.25
N GLU A 81 2.48 -5.94 10.99
CA GLU A 81 3.20 -6.81 11.93
C GLU A 81 4.02 -7.87 11.21
N ASP A 82 3.53 -8.39 10.09
CA ASP A 82 4.25 -9.35 9.25
C ASP A 82 4.14 -8.96 7.75
N PRO A 83 4.83 -7.89 7.34
CA PRO A 83 4.64 -7.31 6.03
C PRO A 83 5.11 -8.25 4.92
N ALA A 84 4.21 -8.49 3.97
CA ALA A 84 4.44 -9.31 2.78
C ALA A 84 4.90 -10.76 3.09
N SER A 85 4.46 -11.35 4.19
CA SER A 85 4.80 -12.71 4.59
C SER A 85 4.45 -13.75 3.53
N GLU A 86 3.33 -13.59 2.83
CA GLU A 86 2.91 -14.44 1.72
C GLU A 86 3.92 -14.45 0.54
N ILE A 87 4.62 -13.32 0.33
CA ILE A 87 5.62 -13.17 -0.75
C ILE A 87 6.99 -13.66 -0.31
N TYR A 88 7.38 -13.29 0.92
CA TYR A 88 8.75 -13.49 1.40
C TYR A 88 8.95 -14.80 2.18
N GLY A 89 7.92 -15.32 2.82
CA GLY A 89 8.00 -16.45 3.75
C GLY A 89 8.72 -16.11 5.07
N GLU A 90 8.54 -16.94 6.07
CA GLU A 90 9.03 -16.70 7.44
C GLU A 90 10.58 -16.64 7.54
N SER A 91 11.30 -17.43 6.74
CA SER A 91 12.77 -17.52 6.79
C SER A 91 13.50 -16.30 6.20
N SER A 92 12.78 -15.34 5.64
CA SER A 92 13.35 -14.19 4.94
C SER A 92 13.66 -12.99 5.84
N TRP A 93 13.44 -13.09 7.15
CA TRP A 93 13.71 -12.02 8.11
C TRP A 93 15.17 -12.00 8.56
N GLY A 94 16.11 -12.08 7.59
CA GLY A 94 17.53 -12.14 7.85
C GLY A 94 18.21 -10.77 7.92
N SER A 95 19.48 -10.77 8.35
CA SER A 95 20.30 -9.55 8.54
C SER A 95 20.98 -9.04 7.26
N TYR A 96 20.83 -9.71 6.13
CA TYR A 96 21.38 -9.24 4.85
C TYR A 96 20.39 -8.34 4.13
N VAL A 97 20.89 -7.32 3.42
CA VAL A 97 20.06 -6.43 2.57
C VAL A 97 19.30 -7.25 1.52
N ASN A 98 19.96 -8.26 0.90
CA ASN A 98 19.24 -9.30 0.16
C ASN A 98 18.87 -10.42 1.14
N PRO A 99 17.58 -10.58 1.52
CA PRO A 99 17.16 -11.60 2.49
C PRO A 99 17.38 -13.04 1.99
N PHE A 100 17.57 -13.21 0.69
CA PHE A 100 17.76 -14.51 0.03
C PHE A 100 19.19 -14.72 -0.46
N ALA A 101 20.16 -14.00 0.11
CA ALA A 101 21.56 -14.15 -0.27
C ALA A 101 22.03 -15.61 -0.06
N GLY A 102 22.44 -16.29 -1.13
CA GLY A 102 22.87 -17.68 -1.11
C GLY A 102 21.75 -18.72 -1.13
N MET A 103 20.49 -18.29 -1.20
CA MET A 103 19.32 -19.18 -1.28
C MET A 103 18.76 -19.20 -2.70
N SER A 104 18.18 -20.33 -3.09
CA SER A 104 17.36 -20.45 -4.29
C SER A 104 15.91 -20.13 -3.92
N VAL A 105 15.36 -19.04 -4.44
CA VAL A 105 13.96 -18.64 -4.22
C VAL A 105 13.20 -18.57 -5.52
N ASN A 106 11.95 -18.96 -5.46
CA ASN A 106 11.04 -18.80 -6.59
C ASN A 106 10.51 -17.36 -6.62
N ILE A 107 11.09 -16.55 -7.49
CA ILE A 107 10.62 -15.17 -7.74
C ILE A 107 9.47 -15.25 -8.73
N PRO A 108 8.32 -14.63 -8.46
CA PRO A 108 7.18 -14.62 -9.38
C PRO A 108 7.57 -13.95 -10.70
N ASP A 109 7.05 -14.46 -11.80
CA ASP A 109 7.31 -13.89 -13.13
C ASP A 109 6.77 -12.48 -13.26
N ARG A 110 5.67 -12.18 -12.56
CA ARG A 110 5.05 -10.87 -12.47
C ARG A 110 4.48 -10.64 -11.06
N GLN A 111 4.68 -9.44 -10.53
CA GLN A 111 4.06 -8.96 -9.30
C GLN A 111 3.60 -7.52 -9.47
N ASP A 112 2.35 -7.26 -9.20
CA ASP A 112 1.81 -5.90 -9.15
C ASP A 112 2.06 -5.33 -7.75
N ILE A 113 2.69 -4.15 -7.69
CA ILE A 113 3.14 -3.48 -6.47
C ILE A 113 2.41 -2.14 -6.37
N ASP A 114 1.62 -1.96 -5.33
CA ASP A 114 0.91 -0.70 -5.05
C ASP A 114 1.90 0.36 -4.55
N LEU A 115 1.90 1.54 -5.18
CA LEU A 115 2.77 2.66 -4.86
C LEU A 115 2.02 3.88 -4.31
N GLN A 116 0.72 3.79 -4.08
CA GLN A 116 -0.13 4.95 -3.75
C GLN A 116 0.24 5.62 -2.42
N GLU A 117 0.78 4.84 -1.46
CA GLU A 117 1.16 5.34 -0.14
C GLU A 117 2.50 6.09 -0.13
N PHE A 118 3.19 6.18 -1.25
CA PHE A 118 4.54 6.75 -1.33
C PHE A 118 4.65 8.14 -0.74
N VAL A 119 5.62 8.32 0.16
CA VAL A 119 6.06 9.61 0.70
C VAL A 119 7.54 9.80 0.38
N MET A 120 7.91 10.99 -0.08
CA MET A 120 9.32 11.33 -0.31
C MET A 120 10.14 11.12 0.96
N PRO A 121 11.26 10.36 0.88
CA PRO A 121 12.07 10.03 2.05
C PRO A 121 12.83 11.23 2.64
N ILE A 122 12.97 12.31 1.89
CA ILE A 122 13.60 13.56 2.32
C ILE A 122 12.86 14.76 1.74
N SER A 123 13.07 15.95 2.32
CA SER A 123 12.39 17.19 1.87
C SER A 123 12.93 17.72 0.54
N THR A 124 14.21 17.47 0.21
CA THR A 124 14.79 17.90 -1.06
C THR A 124 14.40 16.94 -2.18
N ARG A 125 14.42 17.44 -3.42
CA ARG A 125 14.02 16.68 -4.62
C ARG A 125 15.14 16.49 -5.62
N GLN A 126 16.37 16.81 -5.21
CA GLN A 126 17.54 16.76 -6.09
C GLN A 126 18.20 15.39 -6.06
N VAL A 127 18.14 14.67 -7.18
CA VAL A 127 18.93 13.47 -7.43
C VAL A 127 20.35 13.88 -7.81
N THR A 128 21.34 13.41 -7.07
CA THR A 128 22.78 13.69 -7.33
C THR A 128 23.48 12.55 -8.05
N SER A 129 22.95 11.33 -7.96
CA SER A 129 23.46 10.16 -8.69
C SER A 129 22.36 9.15 -8.94
N ASN A 130 22.29 8.67 -10.17
CA ASN A 130 21.28 7.70 -10.61
C ASN A 130 21.69 6.25 -10.30
N TYR A 131 20.71 5.36 -10.36
CA TYR A 131 20.90 3.92 -10.41
C TYR A 131 21.71 3.51 -11.64
N GLY A 132 22.52 2.47 -11.53
CA GLY A 132 23.23 1.91 -12.67
C GLY A 132 24.73 1.72 -12.43
N PHE A 133 25.45 1.29 -13.48
CA PHE A 133 26.89 1.05 -13.39
C PHE A 133 27.66 2.36 -13.42
N ARG A 134 28.47 2.58 -12.39
CA ARG A 134 29.35 3.75 -12.24
C ARG A 134 30.74 3.44 -12.79
N HIS A 135 31.01 3.81 -14.04
CA HIS A 135 32.27 3.53 -14.69
C HIS A 135 33.51 4.06 -13.93
N SER A 136 33.41 5.27 -13.37
CA SER A 136 34.50 5.89 -12.57
C SER A 136 34.81 5.11 -11.28
N PHE A 137 33.95 4.26 -10.81
CA PHE A 137 34.13 3.48 -9.58
C PHE A 137 34.17 1.98 -9.82
N GLY A 138 33.98 1.52 -11.08
CA GLY A 138 34.00 0.12 -11.49
C GLY A 138 32.91 -0.74 -10.81
N ARG A 139 31.78 -0.15 -10.41
CA ARG A 139 30.75 -0.84 -9.63
C ARG A 139 29.32 -0.40 -9.95
N MET A 140 28.37 -1.29 -9.62
CA MET A 140 26.96 -1.00 -9.69
C MET A 140 26.52 -0.11 -8.52
N HIS A 141 25.64 0.83 -8.80
CA HIS A 141 24.88 1.64 -7.86
C HIS A 141 23.43 1.12 -7.83
N TYR A 142 23.00 0.57 -6.71
CA TYR A 142 21.71 -0.13 -6.59
C TYR A 142 20.55 0.76 -6.19
N GLY A 143 20.78 2.07 -6.10
CA GLY A 143 19.79 3.05 -5.72
C GLY A 143 20.00 4.39 -6.40
N VAL A 144 19.38 5.40 -5.86
CA VAL A 144 19.61 6.80 -6.20
C VAL A 144 20.21 7.52 -5.00
N ASP A 145 21.07 8.50 -5.26
CA ASP A 145 21.59 9.38 -4.21
C ASP A 145 20.80 10.70 -4.27
N LEU A 146 20.16 11.03 -3.15
CA LEU A 146 19.34 12.22 -2.97
C LEU A 146 20.09 13.22 -2.09
N LYS A 147 20.20 14.47 -2.55
CA LYS A 147 20.91 15.54 -1.82
C LYS A 147 20.22 15.86 -0.51
N LEU A 148 20.98 15.88 0.58
CA LEU A 148 20.53 16.36 1.88
C LEU A 148 21.68 17.00 2.64
N SER A 149 21.38 17.65 3.75
CA SER A 149 22.35 18.11 4.73
C SER A 149 22.48 17.15 5.92
N THR A 150 23.64 17.10 6.54
CA THR A 150 23.79 16.33 7.78
C THR A 150 22.79 16.83 8.84
N GLY A 151 22.03 15.91 9.41
CA GLY A 151 20.97 16.23 10.37
C GLY A 151 19.57 16.35 9.78
N ASP A 152 19.40 16.43 8.46
CA ASP A 152 18.09 16.43 7.81
C ASP A 152 17.33 15.14 8.15
N THR A 153 16.03 15.25 8.32
CA THR A 153 15.20 14.09 8.67
C THR A 153 15.02 13.17 7.47
N VAL A 154 15.37 11.89 7.64
CA VAL A 154 15.07 10.81 6.70
C VAL A 154 13.79 10.12 7.16
N ARG A 155 12.85 9.90 6.24
CA ARG A 155 11.50 9.38 6.49
C ARG A 155 11.25 8.07 5.76
N ALA A 156 10.38 7.21 6.31
CA ALA A 156 9.90 6.01 5.65
C ALA A 156 9.10 6.36 4.39
N ALA A 157 9.44 5.73 3.27
CA ALA A 157 8.76 5.96 1.99
C ALA A 157 7.37 5.32 1.93
N PHE A 158 7.12 4.28 2.70
CA PHE A 158 5.86 3.57 2.87
C PHE A 158 5.72 3.10 4.32
N SER A 159 4.50 2.77 4.74
CA SER A 159 4.27 2.06 5.99
C SER A 159 4.90 0.66 5.94
N GLY A 160 5.42 0.18 7.06
CA GLY A 160 6.06 -1.13 7.11
C GLY A 160 6.77 -1.41 8.43
N LYS A 161 7.59 -2.46 8.44
CA LYS A 161 8.35 -2.89 9.61
C LYS A 161 9.85 -2.84 9.32
N VAL A 162 10.61 -2.27 10.24
CA VAL A 162 12.06 -2.19 10.16
C VAL A 162 12.65 -3.59 10.27
N ARG A 163 13.23 -4.09 9.19
CA ARG A 163 13.86 -5.41 9.14
C ARG A 163 15.33 -5.38 9.56
N ILE A 164 16.04 -4.33 9.16
CA ILE A 164 17.47 -4.16 9.49
C ILE A 164 17.72 -2.75 10.00
N LYS A 165 18.48 -2.66 11.06
CA LYS A 165 19.22 -1.48 11.48
C LYS A 165 20.66 -1.87 11.71
N SER A 166 21.60 -1.40 10.88
CA SER A 166 22.99 -1.83 10.98
C SER A 166 23.96 -0.75 10.52
N TYR A 167 25.27 -1.06 10.61
CA TYR A 167 26.37 -0.23 10.16
C TYR A 167 27.34 -1.01 9.28
N GLU A 168 27.61 -0.49 8.09
CA GLU A 168 28.59 -1.07 7.18
C GLU A 168 29.61 -0.02 6.72
N GLY A 169 30.79 -0.02 7.35
CA GLY A 169 31.81 1.04 7.15
C GLY A 169 32.35 1.15 5.73
N ARG A 170 32.35 0.05 4.93
CA ARG A 170 32.81 0.05 3.52
C ARG A 170 31.67 0.03 2.50
N GLY A 171 30.43 0.24 2.95
CA GLY A 171 29.21 0.21 2.15
C GLY A 171 28.23 1.29 2.59
N TYR A 172 27.08 0.87 3.08
CA TYR A 172 25.92 1.73 3.40
C TYR A 172 26.13 2.72 4.56
N GLY A 173 27.20 2.60 5.36
CA GLY A 173 27.31 3.36 6.61
C GLY A 173 26.24 2.96 7.62
N ASN A 174 25.67 3.91 8.35
CA ASN A 174 24.46 3.66 9.11
C ASN A 174 23.29 3.53 8.13
N TYR A 175 22.59 2.40 8.19
CA TYR A 175 21.49 2.13 7.28
C TYR A 175 20.31 1.42 7.96
N VAL A 176 19.15 1.57 7.35
CA VAL A 176 17.90 0.90 7.72
C VAL A 176 17.32 0.25 6.48
N VAL A 177 16.76 -0.93 6.64
CA VAL A 177 15.91 -1.60 5.64
C VAL A 177 14.52 -1.76 6.21
N ILE A 178 13.52 -1.31 5.47
CA ILE A 178 12.11 -1.44 5.85
C ILE A 178 11.42 -2.34 4.82
N ARG A 179 10.71 -3.35 5.32
CA ARG A 179 9.81 -4.19 4.51
C ARG A 179 8.40 -3.63 4.59
N HIS A 180 7.73 -3.58 3.44
CA HIS A 180 6.42 -2.98 3.28
C HIS A 180 5.36 -4.02 2.90
N PRO A 181 4.07 -3.83 3.29
CA PRO A 181 2.99 -4.74 2.92
C PRO A 181 2.81 -4.92 1.41
N ASN A 182 3.18 -3.92 0.60
CA ASN A 182 3.13 -4.00 -0.86
C ASN A 182 4.21 -4.91 -1.51
N GLY A 183 5.06 -5.53 -0.70
CA GLY A 183 6.14 -6.40 -1.15
C GLY A 183 7.45 -5.71 -1.48
N LEU A 184 7.54 -4.38 -1.42
CA LEU A 184 8.82 -3.68 -1.53
C LEU A 184 9.63 -3.76 -0.24
N GLU A 185 10.94 -3.67 -0.39
CA GLU A 185 11.87 -3.26 0.66
C GLU A 185 12.56 -1.97 0.23
N THR A 186 12.65 -1.01 1.14
CA THR A 186 13.41 0.22 0.93
C THR A 186 14.63 0.28 1.83
N VAL A 187 15.75 0.76 1.27
CA VAL A 187 17.03 0.92 1.98
C VAL A 187 17.35 2.41 2.10
N TYR A 188 17.75 2.82 3.30
CA TYR A 188 18.15 4.18 3.64
C TYR A 188 19.58 4.15 4.14
N GLY A 189 20.53 4.58 3.34
CA GLY A 189 21.97 4.53 3.64
C GLY A 189 22.60 5.88 3.92
N HIS A 190 23.85 5.85 4.37
CA HIS A 190 24.73 6.97 4.69
C HIS A 190 24.26 7.92 5.78
N MET A 191 23.28 7.48 6.59
CA MET A 191 22.74 8.27 7.69
C MET A 191 23.82 8.58 8.75
N SER A 192 23.70 9.73 9.43
CA SER A 192 24.52 10.02 10.62
C SER A 192 24.12 9.10 11.78
N ARG A 193 22.82 8.84 11.93
CA ARG A 193 22.27 7.84 12.85
C ARG A 193 20.88 7.40 12.44
N SER A 194 20.52 6.17 12.75
CA SER A 194 19.13 5.67 12.72
C SER A 194 18.46 5.97 14.07
N ILE A 195 17.19 6.38 14.03
CA ILE A 195 16.39 6.67 15.25
C ILE A 195 15.37 5.56 15.55
N VAL A 196 15.21 4.61 14.66
CA VAL A 196 14.35 3.42 14.82
C VAL A 196 15.17 2.19 15.23
N ARG A 197 14.49 1.14 15.69
CA ARG A 197 15.07 -0.19 16.03
C ARG A 197 14.51 -1.24 15.07
N GLU A 198 15.21 -2.37 14.95
CA GLU A 198 14.66 -3.54 14.29
C GLU A 198 13.34 -3.96 14.93
N GLY A 199 12.39 -4.41 14.10
CA GLY A 199 11.03 -4.75 14.53
C GLY A 199 10.09 -3.56 14.73
N THR A 200 10.57 -2.31 14.68
CA THR A 200 9.71 -1.13 14.80
C THR A 200 8.77 -1.04 13.60
N ILE A 201 7.48 -0.91 13.86
CA ILE A 201 6.48 -0.56 12.85
C ILE A 201 6.52 0.95 12.63
N VAL A 202 6.59 1.36 11.38
CA VAL A 202 6.60 2.76 10.95
C VAL A 202 5.49 3.00 9.92
N ARG A 203 4.96 4.20 9.90
CA ARG A 203 4.03 4.66 8.87
C ARG A 203 4.78 5.45 7.80
N ALA A 204 4.20 5.53 6.61
CA ALA A 204 4.72 6.39 5.55
C ALA A 204 4.90 7.83 6.07
N GLY A 205 6.09 8.39 5.87
CA GLY A 205 6.46 9.71 6.37
C GLY A 205 7.02 9.76 7.80
N ASP A 206 6.99 8.67 8.56
CA ASP A 206 7.59 8.63 9.90
C ASP A 206 9.11 8.80 9.83
N PRO A 207 9.73 9.53 10.77
CA PRO A 207 11.17 9.69 10.81
C PRO A 207 11.86 8.37 11.16
N VAL A 208 12.87 7.97 10.36
CA VAL A 208 13.64 6.73 10.54
C VAL A 208 15.12 6.97 10.84
N GLY A 209 15.61 8.17 10.53
CA GLY A 209 17.00 8.52 10.76
C GLY A 209 17.30 9.97 10.44
N LEU A 210 18.57 10.33 10.59
CA LEU A 210 19.10 11.65 10.25
C LEU A 210 20.13 11.52 9.14
N GLY A 211 20.08 12.43 8.20
CA GLY A 211 21.03 12.56 7.09
C GLY A 211 22.46 12.63 7.55
N GLY A 212 23.36 12.12 6.74
CA GLY A 212 24.79 12.09 7.03
C GLY A 212 25.65 11.76 5.83
N SER A 213 26.86 11.31 6.11
CA SER A 213 27.87 10.91 5.13
C SER A 213 28.70 9.75 5.67
N THR A 214 28.06 8.76 6.32
CA THR A 214 28.75 7.59 6.89
C THR A 214 28.99 6.49 5.87
N GLY A 215 29.89 5.56 6.17
CA GLY A 215 30.25 4.49 5.26
C GLY A 215 31.02 5.00 4.03
N ARG A 216 30.74 4.40 2.86
CA ARG A 216 31.41 4.79 1.60
C ARG A 216 30.67 5.94 0.91
N SER A 217 30.75 7.11 1.50
CA SER A 217 30.15 8.35 1.01
C SER A 217 31.21 9.43 0.81
N THR A 218 31.04 10.28 -0.20
CA THR A 218 31.93 11.42 -0.50
C THR A 218 31.39 12.75 0.01
N GLY A 219 30.19 12.78 0.57
CA GLY A 219 29.54 13.97 1.09
C GLY A 219 28.11 13.67 1.52
N PRO A 220 27.43 14.60 2.23
CA PRO A 220 26.09 14.36 2.75
C PRO A 220 25.06 14.07 1.64
N HIS A 221 24.45 12.88 1.67
CA HIS A 221 23.36 12.48 0.81
C HIS A 221 22.61 11.27 1.43
N LEU A 222 21.38 11.04 0.99
CA LEU A 222 20.67 9.81 1.25
C LEU A 222 20.89 8.86 0.06
N HIS A 223 21.47 7.70 0.31
CA HIS A 223 21.40 6.58 -0.60
C HIS A 223 20.08 5.86 -0.41
N PHE A 224 19.23 5.86 -1.43
CA PHE A 224 17.87 5.29 -1.38
C PHE A 224 17.71 4.18 -2.40
N GLU A 225 17.31 2.97 -1.93
CA GLU A 225 17.05 1.84 -2.81
C GLU A 225 15.60 1.37 -2.67
N ALA A 226 15.06 0.82 -3.75
CA ALA A 226 13.84 0.03 -3.79
C ALA A 226 14.19 -1.39 -4.26
N ARG A 227 13.69 -2.40 -3.54
CA ARG A 227 13.97 -3.81 -3.83
C ARG A 227 12.69 -4.64 -3.76
N PHE A 228 12.63 -5.67 -4.60
CA PHE A 228 11.61 -6.70 -4.51
C PHE A 228 12.29 -8.07 -4.40
N MET A 229 12.02 -8.81 -3.33
CA MET A 229 12.64 -10.11 -3.05
C MET A 229 14.18 -10.07 -3.18
N GLY A 230 14.81 -9.00 -2.68
CA GLY A 230 16.25 -8.78 -2.74
C GLY A 230 16.79 -8.26 -4.08
N ILE A 231 15.97 -8.25 -5.14
CA ILE A 231 16.33 -7.70 -6.45
C ILE A 231 16.21 -6.17 -6.40
N PRO A 232 17.29 -5.42 -6.66
CA PRO A 232 17.21 -3.97 -6.72
C PRO A 232 16.48 -3.53 -7.99
N ILE A 233 15.56 -2.59 -7.82
CA ILE A 233 14.80 -1.92 -8.87
C ILE A 233 15.33 -0.49 -8.97
N ASP A 234 15.46 0.07 -10.19
CA ASP A 234 15.78 1.50 -10.33
C ASP A 234 14.66 2.33 -9.66
N PRO A 235 14.96 3.07 -8.58
CA PRO A 235 13.92 3.86 -7.91
C PRO A 235 13.30 4.91 -8.84
N SER A 236 14.00 5.34 -9.90
CA SER A 236 13.48 6.29 -10.87
C SER A 236 12.43 5.69 -11.80
N ASP A 237 12.33 4.35 -11.89
CA ASP A 237 11.24 3.68 -12.59
C ASP A 237 9.94 3.71 -11.78
N LEU A 238 10.04 3.74 -10.45
CA LEU A 238 8.89 3.77 -9.54
C LEU A 238 8.45 5.20 -9.22
N PHE A 239 9.43 6.12 -9.01
CA PHE A 239 9.17 7.44 -8.44
C PHE A 239 9.67 8.57 -9.33
N ASP A 240 8.90 9.63 -9.41
CA ASP A 240 9.35 10.93 -9.91
C ASP A 240 9.83 11.76 -8.71
N PHE A 241 11.15 11.74 -8.46
CA PHE A 241 11.72 12.46 -7.34
C PHE A 241 11.58 13.98 -7.46
N GLN A 242 11.49 14.51 -8.67
CA GLN A 242 11.34 15.95 -8.89
C GLN A 242 9.91 16.39 -8.57
N ALA A 243 8.92 15.61 -8.98
CA ALA A 243 7.53 15.83 -8.61
C ALA A 243 7.22 15.39 -7.16
N GLY A 244 7.99 14.42 -6.61
CA GLY A 244 7.80 13.86 -5.29
C GLY A 244 6.61 12.91 -5.18
N VAL A 245 6.31 12.20 -6.27
CA VAL A 245 5.15 11.30 -6.40
C VAL A 245 5.53 10.00 -7.07
N PRO A 246 4.76 8.91 -6.90
CA PRO A 246 4.96 7.71 -7.68
C PRO A 246 4.63 7.98 -9.15
N ARG A 247 5.32 7.27 -10.07
CA ARG A 247 5.03 7.36 -11.51
C ARG A 247 3.73 6.69 -11.90
N PHE A 248 3.35 5.67 -11.13
CA PHE A 248 2.15 4.84 -11.34
C PHE A 248 1.49 4.58 -9.99
N ASP A 249 0.18 4.36 -9.97
CA ASP A 249 -0.51 3.88 -8.77
C ASP A 249 -0.09 2.43 -8.44
N VAL A 250 0.14 1.62 -9.50
CA VAL A 250 0.61 0.23 -9.41
C VAL A 250 1.76 0.02 -10.37
N PHE A 251 2.87 -0.49 -9.87
CA PHE A 251 4.03 -0.87 -10.67
C PHE A 251 4.02 -2.37 -10.91
N ALA A 252 4.16 -2.79 -12.17
CA ALA A 252 4.29 -4.19 -12.52
C ALA A 252 5.77 -4.61 -12.52
N PHE A 253 6.20 -5.30 -11.48
CA PHE A 253 7.48 -6.00 -11.49
C PHE A 253 7.40 -7.19 -12.43
N VAL A 254 8.39 -7.32 -13.34
CA VAL A 254 8.51 -8.46 -14.26
C VAL A 254 9.89 -9.09 -14.07
N LYS A 255 9.90 -10.38 -13.77
CA LYS A 255 11.14 -11.16 -13.58
C LYS A 255 12.02 -11.07 -14.85
N GLY A 256 13.28 -10.72 -14.68
CA GLY A 256 14.24 -10.58 -15.79
C GLY A 256 14.33 -9.17 -16.39
N ALA A 257 13.36 -8.28 -16.16
CA ALA A 257 13.51 -6.86 -16.47
C ALA A 257 14.58 -6.22 -15.56
N TYR A 258 14.59 -6.66 -14.28
CA TYR A 258 15.59 -6.26 -13.28
C TYR A 258 16.47 -7.45 -12.98
N ARG A 259 17.68 -7.45 -13.53
CA ARG A 259 18.64 -8.54 -13.37
C ARG A 259 19.52 -8.33 -12.16
N THR A 260 19.88 -9.43 -11.49
CA THR A 260 20.93 -9.38 -10.46
C THR A 260 22.24 -8.84 -11.04
N PRO A 261 23.06 -8.14 -10.26
CA PRO A 261 24.23 -7.39 -10.74
C PRO A 261 25.22 -8.16 -11.61
N ARG A 262 25.34 -9.47 -11.37
CA ARG A 262 26.23 -10.34 -12.14
C ARG A 262 25.81 -10.50 -13.59
N SER A 263 24.49 -10.39 -13.88
CA SER A 263 23.95 -10.55 -15.23
C SER A 263 23.92 -9.27 -16.05
N VAL A 264 23.89 -8.09 -15.40
CA VAL A 264 23.93 -6.78 -16.09
C VAL A 264 25.32 -6.53 -16.67
N ALA A 265 26.40 -6.90 -15.95
CA ALA A 265 27.78 -6.78 -16.46
C ALA A 265 28.01 -7.66 -17.70
N VAL A 266 27.41 -8.87 -17.74
CA VAL A 266 27.54 -9.80 -18.88
C VAL A 266 26.62 -9.39 -20.04
N ALA A 267 25.41 -8.88 -19.76
CA ALA A 267 24.48 -8.46 -20.81
C ALA A 267 24.95 -7.22 -21.59
N ASN A 268 25.57 -6.24 -20.91
CA ASN A 268 26.15 -5.05 -21.56
C ASN A 268 27.41 -5.35 -22.36
N ALA A 269 28.14 -6.45 -22.06
CA ALA A 269 29.27 -6.91 -22.86
C ALA A 269 28.82 -7.66 -24.13
N VAL A 270 27.60 -8.15 -24.23
CA VAL A 270 27.10 -8.98 -25.35
C VAL A 270 26.06 -8.25 -26.21
N ALA A 271 25.52 -7.13 -25.77
CA ALA A 271 24.51 -6.39 -26.52
C ALA A 271 25.10 -5.48 -27.58
N LYS A 272 25.65 -6.05 -28.67
CA LYS A 272 25.56 -5.41 -29.98
C LYS A 272 24.05 -5.37 -30.37
N PRO A 273 23.54 -4.25 -30.91
CA PRO A 273 22.13 -4.18 -31.27
C PRO A 273 21.81 -5.20 -32.36
N LYS A 274 21.21 -6.30 -32.00
CA LYS A 274 20.49 -7.14 -32.97
C LYS A 274 19.26 -6.33 -33.39
N LYS A 275 19.18 -6.05 -34.70
CA LYS A 275 17.95 -5.57 -35.33
C LYS A 275 16.81 -6.47 -34.88
N SER A 276 15.82 -5.86 -34.25
CA SER A 276 14.60 -6.50 -33.79
C SER A 276 13.83 -7.05 -35.00
N GLY A 277 13.74 -8.37 -35.10
CA GLY A 277 12.69 -9.03 -35.83
C GLY A 277 11.43 -9.07 -34.93
N GLU A 278 10.37 -8.58 -35.49
CA GLU A 278 8.95 -8.84 -35.19
C GLU A 278 8.57 -9.00 -33.69
N ALA A 279 8.35 -7.86 -33.01
CA ALA A 279 7.42 -7.80 -31.93
C ALA A 279 6.00 -7.78 -32.51
N ASN A 280 5.18 -8.72 -32.06
CA ASN A 280 3.75 -8.77 -32.32
C ASN A 280 3.16 -7.39 -32.01
N GLU A 281 2.82 -6.61 -33.04
CA GLU A 281 2.11 -5.34 -32.91
C GLU A 281 0.70 -5.64 -32.41
N GLU A 282 0.48 -5.57 -31.09
CA GLU A 282 -0.87 -5.33 -30.60
C GLU A 282 -1.35 -4.03 -31.24
N GLN A 283 -2.35 -4.13 -32.11
CA GLN A 283 -2.93 -2.99 -32.81
C GLN A 283 -3.64 -2.08 -31.80
N PHE A 284 -2.91 -1.10 -31.27
CA PHE A 284 -3.49 -0.05 -30.46
C PHE A 284 -4.21 0.97 -31.34
N LYS A 285 -5.49 1.19 -31.08
CA LYS A 285 -6.16 2.40 -31.56
C LYS A 285 -5.57 3.60 -30.87
N THR A 286 -5.46 4.74 -31.55
CA THR A 286 -4.97 5.97 -30.94
C THR A 286 -6.10 6.99 -30.83
N HIS A 287 -6.11 7.77 -29.76
CA HIS A 287 -7.02 8.89 -29.55
C HIS A 287 -6.23 10.19 -29.33
N ARG A 288 -6.52 11.23 -30.11
CA ARG A 288 -5.96 12.57 -29.92
C ARG A 288 -6.83 13.35 -28.96
N ILE A 289 -6.28 13.73 -27.82
CA ILE A 289 -6.99 14.42 -26.75
C ILE A 289 -7.53 15.77 -27.25
N LYS A 290 -8.85 15.98 -27.10
CA LYS A 290 -9.56 17.21 -27.44
C LYS A 290 -9.80 18.04 -26.17
N ARG A 291 -10.14 19.30 -26.35
CA ARG A 291 -10.54 20.17 -25.22
C ARG A 291 -11.79 19.61 -24.55
N GLY A 292 -11.72 19.37 -23.24
CA GLY A 292 -12.82 18.78 -22.46
C GLY A 292 -12.74 17.25 -22.27
N ASP A 293 -11.77 16.57 -22.92
CA ASP A 293 -11.55 15.14 -22.69
C ASP A 293 -11.05 14.88 -21.28
N THR A 294 -11.57 13.81 -20.69
CA THR A 294 -11.12 13.23 -19.42
C THR A 294 -10.76 11.76 -19.64
N LEU A 295 -9.92 11.20 -18.77
CA LEU A 295 -9.61 9.75 -18.81
C LEU A 295 -10.88 8.91 -18.78
N ARG A 296 -11.90 9.34 -18.01
CA ARG A 296 -13.18 8.63 -17.90
C ARG A 296 -14.01 8.73 -19.19
N SER A 297 -14.09 9.92 -19.82
CA SER A 297 -14.84 10.08 -21.08
C SER A 297 -14.21 9.28 -22.21
N ILE A 298 -12.88 9.30 -22.32
CA ILE A 298 -12.15 8.52 -23.33
C ILE A 298 -12.31 7.02 -23.09
N ALA A 299 -12.13 6.57 -21.84
CA ALA A 299 -12.30 5.15 -21.48
C ALA A 299 -13.72 4.65 -21.81
N SER A 300 -14.75 5.44 -21.49
CA SER A 300 -16.14 5.15 -21.83
C SER A 300 -16.38 5.10 -23.34
N GLN A 301 -15.82 6.03 -24.10
CA GLN A 301 -15.95 6.11 -25.56
C GLN A 301 -15.43 4.86 -26.27
N TYR A 302 -14.38 4.26 -25.71
CA TYR A 302 -13.73 3.07 -26.31
C TYR A 302 -14.06 1.76 -25.60
N GLY A 303 -14.96 1.77 -24.62
CA GLY A 303 -15.37 0.55 -23.89
C GLY A 303 -14.26 -0.09 -23.04
N VAL A 304 -13.26 0.70 -22.61
CA VAL A 304 -12.14 0.23 -21.80
C VAL A 304 -12.23 0.78 -20.39
N SER A 305 -11.63 0.10 -19.42
CA SER A 305 -11.54 0.65 -18.05
C SER A 305 -10.53 1.82 -18.00
N VAL A 306 -10.79 2.81 -17.13
CA VAL A 306 -9.84 3.90 -16.88
C VAL A 306 -8.48 3.36 -16.44
N SER A 307 -8.47 2.32 -15.61
CA SER A 307 -7.25 1.65 -15.16
C SER A 307 -6.45 1.08 -16.33
N LYS A 308 -7.10 0.33 -17.24
CA LYS A 308 -6.46 -0.24 -18.45
C LYS A 308 -5.93 0.86 -19.37
N LEU A 309 -6.70 1.96 -19.56
CA LEU A 309 -6.29 3.11 -20.37
C LEU A 309 -5.06 3.81 -19.75
N CYS A 310 -5.07 4.03 -18.45
CA CYS A 310 -3.94 4.63 -17.72
C CYS A 310 -2.69 3.75 -17.82
N HIS A 311 -2.82 2.46 -17.56
CA HIS A 311 -1.72 1.50 -17.63
C HIS A 311 -1.06 1.48 -19.01
N THR A 312 -1.85 1.42 -20.09
CA THR A 312 -1.33 1.40 -21.48
C THR A 312 -0.57 2.67 -21.84
N ASN A 313 -0.87 3.80 -21.18
CA ASN A 313 -0.29 5.11 -21.49
C ASN A 313 0.69 5.65 -20.43
N GLY A 314 0.96 4.88 -19.37
CA GLY A 314 1.79 5.34 -18.26
C GLY A 314 1.22 6.59 -17.59
N LEU A 315 -0.10 6.64 -17.38
CA LEU A 315 -0.81 7.76 -16.79
C LEU A 315 -1.38 7.39 -15.42
N SER A 316 -1.32 8.30 -14.48
CA SER A 316 -2.08 8.20 -13.23
C SER A 316 -3.58 8.42 -13.50
N SER A 317 -4.46 7.81 -12.71
CA SER A 317 -5.92 8.00 -12.79
C SER A 317 -6.37 9.46 -12.58
N ARG A 318 -5.51 10.27 -11.99
CA ARG A 318 -5.71 11.73 -11.76
C ARG A 318 -4.91 12.61 -12.74
N ALA A 319 -4.27 12.01 -13.75
CA ALA A 319 -3.46 12.77 -14.71
C ALA A 319 -4.30 13.82 -15.44
N LYS A 320 -3.79 15.04 -15.49
CA LYS A 320 -4.35 16.10 -16.36
C LYS A 320 -3.96 15.80 -17.80
N LEU A 321 -4.96 15.71 -18.67
CA LEU A 321 -4.75 15.46 -20.10
C LEU A 321 -4.43 16.78 -20.81
N SER A 322 -3.36 16.79 -21.61
CA SER A 322 -3.00 17.93 -22.45
C SER A 322 -3.67 17.80 -23.81
N THR A 323 -4.45 18.80 -24.21
CA THR A 323 -5.08 18.86 -25.52
C THR A 323 -4.04 18.76 -26.64
N GLY A 324 -4.34 17.96 -27.68
CA GLY A 324 -3.45 17.72 -28.81
C GLY A 324 -2.49 16.53 -28.63
N ARG A 325 -2.29 16.03 -27.41
CA ARG A 325 -1.52 14.81 -27.15
C ARG A 325 -2.29 13.58 -27.62
N THR A 326 -1.56 12.57 -28.15
CA THR A 326 -2.15 11.29 -28.55
C THR A 326 -1.92 10.25 -27.45
N ILE A 327 -2.96 9.48 -27.12
CA ILE A 327 -2.91 8.34 -26.20
C ILE A 327 -3.29 7.06 -26.92
N ARG A 328 -2.75 5.94 -26.45
CA ARG A 328 -3.03 4.59 -26.97
C ARG A 328 -4.27 4.03 -26.28
N ILE A 329 -5.16 3.47 -27.06
CA ILE A 329 -6.38 2.80 -26.58
C ILE A 329 -6.13 1.30 -26.64
N PRO A 330 -6.12 0.60 -25.50
CA PRO A 330 -5.97 -0.85 -25.49
C PRO A 330 -7.20 -1.52 -26.14
N SER A 331 -6.95 -2.57 -26.89
CA SER A 331 -8.01 -3.43 -27.47
C SER A 331 -8.69 -4.29 -26.43
#